data_e9122acc87bb3971a2bb6ec2a9c891b4
#
_entry.id   e9122acc87bb3971a2bb6ec2a9c891b4
#
_cell.length_a   1.000
_cell.length_b   1.000
_cell.length_c   1.000
_cell.angle_alpha   90.00
_cell.angle_beta   90.00
_cell.angle_gamma   90.00
#
_symmetry.space_group_name_H-M   'P 1'
#
loop_
_entity.id
_entity.type
_entity.pdbx_description
1 polymer ?
#
loop_
_entity_poly.entity_id
_entity_poly.type
_entity_poly.pdbx_seq_one_letter_code
_entity_poly.pdbx_strand_id
1 'polypeptide(L)'
;MQLEPIAITSEIYQVGGYGLTAPEDAAIYLINFDGHAALVDAGGGREQARLLDHLAMVGVLPAQIEYLLLTHCHYDHAGGAHNLRKYLDCPVVAHELDAVFLESGDDEVTAADWYAAHLHPCPVDHPLHGLRQTLSLGGRAITALHIPGHSPGSLAYLVESEGKQIIFAQDVHGPLDPVRLRSNRTDYLASLERLLALNTDILCEGHYGIFRSKPVVARFIHSCLNAALGP
;
A
#
# COMPACT_ATOMS: atom_id res chain seq x y z
N MET A 1 -18.26 12.28 -14.76
CA MET A 1 -17.11 13.16 -14.50
C MET A 1 -15.96 12.27 -14.12
N GLN A 2 -14.90 12.26 -14.90
CA GLN A 2 -13.72 11.46 -14.59
C GLN A 2 -13.04 12.10 -13.38
N LEU A 3 -12.79 11.35 -12.32
CA LEU A 3 -12.06 11.86 -11.16
C LEU A 3 -10.59 11.96 -11.51
N GLU A 4 -9.93 13.01 -11.05
CA GLU A 4 -8.51 13.29 -11.28
C GLU A 4 -7.69 12.83 -10.07
N PRO A 5 -6.36 12.61 -10.23
CA PRO A 5 -5.48 12.33 -9.11
C PRO A 5 -5.63 13.32 -7.97
N ILE A 6 -5.57 12.83 -6.74
CA ILE A 6 -5.73 13.66 -5.52
C ILE A 6 -4.34 14.02 -4.98
N ALA A 7 -4.00 15.30 -5.02
CA ALA A 7 -2.74 15.77 -4.43
C ALA A 7 -2.78 15.69 -2.89
N ILE A 8 -1.74 15.12 -2.31
CA ILE A 8 -1.50 15.07 -0.86
C ILE A 8 -0.47 16.12 -0.47
N THR A 9 0.62 16.17 -1.21
CA THR A 9 1.62 17.23 -1.27
C THR A 9 1.96 17.49 -2.74
N SER A 10 2.92 18.34 -3.03
CA SER A 10 3.43 18.53 -4.41
C SER A 10 4.19 17.29 -4.93
N GLU A 11 4.57 16.37 -4.06
CA GLU A 11 5.37 15.18 -4.36
C GLU A 11 4.59 13.87 -4.21
N ILE A 12 3.39 13.90 -3.62
CA ILE A 12 2.63 12.69 -3.26
C ILE A 12 1.19 12.83 -3.71
N TYR A 13 0.69 11.80 -4.40
CA TYR A 13 -0.64 11.78 -4.99
C TYR A 13 -1.33 10.44 -4.72
N GLN A 14 -2.66 10.45 -4.57
CA GLN A 14 -3.45 9.26 -4.79
C GLN A 14 -3.80 9.20 -6.28
N VAL A 15 -3.38 8.13 -6.96
CA VAL A 15 -3.52 7.97 -8.41
C VAL A 15 -4.47 6.83 -8.80
N GLY A 16 -4.88 6.01 -7.84
CA GLY A 16 -5.85 4.93 -8.04
C GLY A 16 -6.67 4.65 -6.79
N GLY A 17 -7.57 3.68 -6.90
CA GLY A 17 -8.52 3.29 -5.87
C GLY A 17 -9.96 3.61 -6.24
N TYR A 18 -10.89 3.34 -5.31
CA TYR A 18 -12.31 3.58 -5.51
C TYR A 18 -12.60 4.97 -6.06
N GLY A 19 -13.30 5.03 -7.19
CA GLY A 19 -13.67 6.26 -7.90
C GLY A 19 -12.57 6.82 -8.82
N LEU A 20 -11.31 6.45 -8.63
CA LEU A 20 -10.21 6.84 -9.52
C LEU A 20 -9.92 5.78 -10.57
N THR A 21 -9.83 4.51 -10.17
CA THR A 21 -9.64 3.34 -11.04
C THR A 21 -10.84 2.40 -10.90
N ALA A 22 -10.63 1.09 -10.69
CA ALA A 22 -11.72 0.15 -10.52
C ALA A 22 -12.39 0.29 -9.15
N PRO A 23 -13.70 -0.01 -9.03
CA PRO A 23 -14.41 0.08 -7.76
C PRO A 23 -13.87 -0.85 -6.66
N GLU A 24 -13.24 -1.95 -7.04
CA GLU A 24 -12.63 -2.92 -6.15
C GLU A 24 -11.21 -2.54 -5.74
N ASP A 25 -10.57 -1.57 -6.39
CA ASP A 25 -9.19 -1.20 -6.08
C ASP A 25 -9.11 -0.53 -4.71
N ALA A 26 -8.19 -0.97 -3.89
CA ALA A 26 -7.66 -0.18 -2.79
C ALA A 26 -6.92 1.06 -3.33
N ALA A 27 -6.67 2.03 -2.49
CA ALA A 27 -5.99 3.26 -2.88
C ALA A 27 -4.57 2.95 -3.39
N ILE A 28 -4.22 3.51 -4.55
CA ILE A 28 -2.88 3.45 -5.13
C ILE A 28 -2.26 4.83 -4.98
N TYR A 29 -1.06 4.89 -4.39
CA TYR A 29 -0.38 6.15 -4.18
C TYR A 29 0.90 6.25 -5.02
N LEU A 30 1.23 7.47 -5.41
CA LEU A 30 2.45 7.83 -6.11
C LEU A 30 3.29 8.70 -5.19
N ILE A 31 4.57 8.35 -5.07
CA ILE A 31 5.63 9.17 -4.50
C ILE A 31 6.50 9.62 -5.67
N ASN A 32 6.75 10.92 -5.82
CA ASN A 32 7.59 11.48 -6.88
C ASN A 32 8.57 12.51 -6.30
N PHE A 33 9.80 12.11 -6.12
CA PHE A 33 10.90 12.95 -5.64
C PHE A 33 11.75 13.43 -6.82
N ASP A 34 11.40 14.58 -7.38
CA ASP A 34 12.15 15.21 -8.49
C ASP A 34 12.33 14.29 -9.72
N GLY A 35 11.29 13.53 -10.06
CA GLY A 35 11.31 12.60 -11.21
C GLY A 35 11.80 11.20 -10.90
N HIS A 36 12.16 10.92 -9.65
CA HIS A 36 12.36 9.59 -9.10
C HIS A 36 11.05 9.14 -8.44
N ALA A 37 10.39 8.14 -8.96
CA ALA A 37 9.05 7.82 -8.53
C ALA A 37 8.89 6.37 -8.07
N ALA A 38 7.91 6.16 -7.16
CA ALA A 38 7.49 4.84 -6.71
C ALA A 38 5.96 4.79 -6.59
N LEU A 39 5.38 3.65 -6.93
CA LEU A 39 3.98 3.35 -6.63
C LEU A 39 3.88 2.60 -5.31
N VAL A 40 2.88 2.94 -4.52
CA VAL A 40 2.45 2.15 -3.35
C VAL A 40 1.15 1.48 -3.72
N ASP A 41 1.19 0.16 -3.80
CA ASP A 41 0.17 -0.77 -4.28
C ASP A 41 -0.17 -0.64 -5.78
N ALA A 42 -0.98 -1.59 -6.26
CA ALA A 42 -1.23 -1.84 -7.69
C ALA A 42 -2.73 -1.97 -8.04
N GLY A 43 -3.62 -1.96 -7.02
CA GLY A 43 -5.03 -2.30 -7.21
C GLY A 43 -5.24 -3.74 -7.68
N GLY A 44 -6.45 -4.08 -8.07
CA GLY A 44 -6.81 -5.36 -8.69
C GLY A 44 -6.34 -5.49 -10.15
N GLY A 45 -5.91 -4.39 -10.77
CA GLY A 45 -5.30 -4.37 -12.11
C GLY A 45 -6.26 -4.29 -13.29
N ARG A 46 -7.58 -4.20 -13.08
CA ARG A 46 -8.57 -4.13 -14.18
C ARG A 46 -8.52 -2.81 -14.94
N GLU A 47 -8.20 -1.71 -14.27
CA GLU A 47 -8.16 -0.35 -14.83
C GLU A 47 -6.73 0.19 -14.93
N GLN A 48 -5.76 -0.68 -15.29
CA GLN A 48 -4.35 -0.28 -15.43
C GLN A 48 -4.16 0.89 -16.40
N ALA A 49 -4.89 0.93 -17.51
CA ALA A 49 -4.80 2.03 -18.48
C ALA A 49 -5.12 3.38 -17.84
N ARG A 50 -6.16 3.42 -17.00
CA ARG A 50 -6.54 4.64 -16.27
C ARG A 50 -5.50 5.05 -15.23
N LEU A 51 -4.89 4.08 -14.54
CA LEU A 51 -3.78 4.36 -13.63
C LEU A 51 -2.61 5.03 -14.37
N LEU A 52 -2.27 4.53 -15.57
CA LEU A 52 -1.21 5.11 -16.40
C LEU A 52 -1.56 6.52 -16.90
N ASP A 53 -2.83 6.76 -17.26
CA ASP A 53 -3.31 8.11 -17.60
C ASP A 53 -3.16 9.07 -16.42
N HIS A 54 -3.47 8.62 -15.20
CA HIS A 54 -3.31 9.40 -13.99
C HIS A 54 -1.84 9.73 -13.68
N LEU A 55 -0.91 8.80 -13.91
CA LEU A 55 0.53 9.08 -13.81
C LEU A 55 0.95 10.17 -14.80
N ALA A 56 0.49 10.07 -16.04
CA ALA A 56 0.76 11.09 -17.05
C ALA A 56 0.17 12.47 -16.70
N MET A 57 -1.03 12.51 -16.11
CA MET A 57 -1.68 13.76 -15.65
C MET A 57 -0.87 14.48 -14.58
N VAL A 58 -0.16 13.76 -13.71
CA VAL A 58 0.74 14.33 -12.69
C VAL A 58 2.19 14.45 -13.18
N GLY A 59 2.41 14.26 -14.49
CA GLY A 59 3.71 14.49 -15.14
C GLY A 59 4.75 13.40 -14.88
N VAL A 60 4.33 12.18 -14.52
CA VAL A 60 5.23 11.05 -14.27
C VAL A 60 5.15 10.06 -15.43
N LEU A 61 6.31 9.76 -16.00
CA LEU A 61 6.46 8.77 -17.10
C LEU A 61 6.72 7.37 -16.49
N PRO A 62 6.32 6.29 -17.17
CA PRO A 62 6.58 4.92 -16.74
C PRO A 62 8.05 4.65 -16.36
N ALA A 63 8.99 5.16 -17.15
CA ALA A 63 10.43 4.97 -16.93
C ALA A 63 10.99 5.69 -15.68
N GLN A 64 10.21 6.52 -15.02
CA GLN A 64 10.58 7.19 -13.77
C GLN A 64 10.18 6.37 -12.53
N ILE A 65 9.37 5.32 -12.71
CA ILE A 65 8.95 4.45 -11.60
C ILE A 65 10.10 3.47 -11.28
N GLU A 66 10.74 3.67 -10.14
CA GLU A 66 11.88 2.86 -9.69
C GLU A 66 11.45 1.67 -8.83
N TYR A 67 10.26 1.74 -8.20
CA TYR A 67 9.73 0.69 -7.34
C TYR A 67 8.21 0.57 -7.44
N LEU A 68 7.73 -0.66 -7.40
CA LEU A 68 6.37 -1.02 -7.02
C LEU A 68 6.40 -1.56 -5.59
N LEU A 69 5.96 -0.73 -4.65
CA LEU A 69 5.99 -1.02 -3.21
C LEU A 69 4.64 -1.62 -2.79
N LEU A 70 4.59 -2.91 -2.52
CA LEU A 70 3.36 -3.56 -2.06
C LEU A 70 3.29 -3.49 -0.53
N THR A 71 2.14 -3.04 -0.03
CA THR A 71 1.89 -3.01 1.42
C THR A 71 1.60 -4.40 1.95
N HIS A 72 0.86 -5.22 1.21
CA HIS A 72 0.58 -6.62 1.52
C HIS A 72 0.06 -7.39 0.30
N CYS A 73 -0.24 -8.68 0.48
CA CYS A 73 -0.51 -9.57 -0.65
C CYS A 73 -1.96 -9.60 -1.13
N HIS A 74 -2.93 -8.89 -0.52
CA HIS A 74 -4.33 -9.02 -0.91
C HIS A 74 -4.59 -8.45 -2.31
N TYR A 75 -5.57 -9.05 -2.99
CA TYR A 75 -5.81 -8.88 -4.42
C TYR A 75 -6.09 -7.43 -4.82
N ASP A 76 -6.89 -6.73 -4.06
CA ASP A 76 -7.25 -5.33 -4.32
C ASP A 76 -6.10 -4.34 -4.14
N HIS A 77 -4.98 -4.78 -3.55
CA HIS A 77 -3.71 -4.06 -3.43
C HIS A 77 -2.66 -4.56 -4.42
N ALA A 78 -2.59 -5.88 -4.65
CA ALA A 78 -1.49 -6.51 -5.37
C ALA A 78 -1.89 -7.17 -6.70
N GLY A 79 -3.18 -7.28 -7.01
CA GLY A 79 -3.68 -7.98 -8.21
C GLY A 79 -3.11 -7.45 -9.52
N GLY A 80 -2.89 -6.13 -9.60
CA GLY A 80 -2.28 -5.47 -10.75
C GLY A 80 -0.75 -5.59 -10.84
N ALA A 81 -0.08 -6.06 -9.79
CA ALA A 81 1.38 -6.00 -9.68
C ALA A 81 2.11 -6.75 -10.80
N HIS A 82 1.63 -7.95 -11.17
CA HIS A 82 2.22 -8.75 -12.25
C HIS A 82 2.32 -7.99 -13.59
N ASN A 83 1.25 -7.30 -13.98
CA ASN A 83 1.20 -6.56 -15.24
C ASN A 83 1.93 -5.22 -15.14
N LEU A 84 1.76 -4.50 -14.02
CA LEU A 84 2.45 -3.22 -13.78
C LEU A 84 3.96 -3.40 -13.76
N ARG A 85 4.48 -4.41 -13.05
CA ARG A 85 5.90 -4.72 -13.01
C ARG A 85 6.48 -4.85 -14.42
N LYS A 86 5.80 -5.58 -15.31
CA LYS A 86 6.24 -5.78 -16.70
C LYS A 86 6.16 -4.50 -17.53
N TYR A 87 5.09 -3.74 -17.37
CA TYR A 87 4.87 -2.53 -18.14
C TYR A 87 5.82 -1.40 -17.74
N LEU A 88 6.06 -1.25 -16.42
CA LEU A 88 6.92 -0.20 -15.87
C LEU A 88 8.40 -0.59 -15.86
N ASP A 89 8.71 -1.87 -16.08
CA ASP A 89 10.07 -2.45 -15.99
C ASP A 89 10.73 -2.09 -14.63
N CYS A 90 9.97 -2.21 -13.55
CA CYS A 90 10.42 -1.84 -12.21
C CYS A 90 10.38 -3.04 -11.24
N PRO A 91 11.28 -3.07 -10.24
CA PRO A 91 11.28 -4.11 -9.22
C PRO A 91 10.08 -3.98 -8.28
N VAL A 92 9.56 -5.14 -7.87
CA VAL A 92 8.54 -5.29 -6.84
C VAL A 92 9.19 -5.47 -5.48
N VAL A 93 8.71 -4.70 -4.51
CA VAL A 93 9.11 -4.75 -3.10
C VAL A 93 7.92 -5.24 -2.27
N ALA A 94 8.11 -6.26 -1.47
CA ALA A 94 7.14 -6.77 -0.50
C ALA A 94 7.87 -7.39 0.70
N HIS A 95 7.16 -7.65 1.79
CA HIS A 95 7.75 -8.42 2.89
C HIS A 95 7.86 -9.90 2.51
N GLU A 96 8.93 -10.59 2.95
CA GLU A 96 9.18 -12.01 2.64
C GLU A 96 8.01 -12.93 3.00
N LEU A 97 7.26 -12.61 4.08
CA LEU A 97 6.13 -13.40 4.54
C LEU A 97 4.91 -13.33 3.63
N ASP A 98 4.75 -12.25 2.87
CA ASP A 98 3.68 -12.10 1.88
C ASP A 98 4.17 -12.43 0.46
N ALA A 99 5.48 -12.33 0.21
CA ALA A 99 6.09 -12.68 -1.08
C ALA A 99 5.74 -14.11 -1.53
N VAL A 100 5.70 -15.05 -0.59
CA VAL A 100 5.37 -16.46 -0.89
C VAL A 100 3.98 -16.62 -1.52
N PHE A 101 2.99 -15.81 -1.12
CA PHE A 101 1.63 -15.85 -1.66
C PHE A 101 1.53 -15.12 -3.01
N LEU A 102 2.28 -14.02 -3.16
CA LEU A 102 2.38 -13.29 -4.42
C LEU A 102 3.05 -14.13 -5.51
N GLU A 103 4.13 -14.81 -5.19
CA GLU A 103 4.91 -15.63 -6.12
C GLU A 103 4.20 -16.95 -6.48
N SER A 104 3.42 -17.51 -5.58
CA SER A 104 2.64 -18.73 -5.85
C SER A 104 1.30 -18.44 -6.56
N GLY A 105 0.80 -17.20 -6.49
CA GLY A 105 -0.56 -16.88 -6.95
C GLY A 105 -1.62 -17.55 -6.08
N ASP A 106 -1.51 -17.43 -4.76
CA ASP A 106 -2.43 -18.04 -3.79
C ASP A 106 -3.74 -17.26 -3.71
N ASP A 107 -4.77 -17.73 -4.42
CA ASP A 107 -6.06 -17.04 -4.50
C ASP A 107 -6.81 -16.98 -3.15
N GLU A 108 -6.57 -17.93 -2.25
CA GLU A 108 -7.25 -17.97 -0.94
C GLU A 108 -6.64 -16.92 0.01
N VAL A 109 -5.32 -16.96 0.22
CA VAL A 109 -4.65 -16.06 1.17
C VAL A 109 -4.66 -14.62 0.68
N THR A 110 -4.60 -14.42 -0.64
CA THR A 110 -4.69 -13.09 -1.24
C THR A 110 -6.12 -12.57 -1.38
N ALA A 111 -7.11 -13.35 -0.98
CA ALA A 111 -8.54 -13.04 -1.13
C ALA A 111 -8.97 -12.76 -2.59
N ALA A 112 -8.24 -13.22 -3.60
CA ALA A 112 -8.59 -13.03 -5.01
C ALA A 112 -9.96 -13.65 -5.33
N ASP A 113 -10.31 -14.76 -4.68
CA ASP A 113 -11.61 -15.42 -4.82
C ASP A 113 -12.80 -14.56 -4.32
N TRP A 114 -12.58 -13.60 -3.39
CA TRP A 114 -13.63 -12.65 -2.97
C TRP A 114 -14.04 -11.70 -4.10
N TYR A 115 -13.12 -11.48 -5.04
CA TYR A 115 -13.31 -10.64 -6.23
C TYR A 115 -13.66 -11.43 -7.48
N ALA A 116 -13.92 -12.77 -7.34
CA ALA A 116 -14.11 -13.71 -8.46
C ALA A 116 -12.95 -13.60 -9.48
N ALA A 117 -11.72 -13.51 -8.97
CA ALA A 117 -10.50 -13.29 -9.72
C ALA A 117 -9.44 -14.35 -9.37
N HIS A 118 -8.35 -14.34 -10.11
CA HIS A 118 -7.14 -15.12 -9.85
C HIS A 118 -5.94 -14.19 -9.75
N LEU A 119 -5.10 -14.39 -8.74
CA LEU A 119 -3.85 -13.67 -8.63
C LEU A 119 -2.83 -14.25 -9.61
N HIS A 120 -2.36 -13.45 -10.55
CA HIS A 120 -1.23 -13.84 -11.39
C HIS A 120 0.06 -13.85 -10.57
N PRO A 121 0.83 -14.96 -10.55
CA PRO A 121 2.12 -15.03 -9.87
C PRO A 121 3.01 -13.84 -10.19
N CYS A 122 3.45 -13.14 -9.16
CA CYS A 122 4.27 -11.94 -9.29
C CYS A 122 5.58 -12.12 -8.52
N PRO A 123 6.74 -12.23 -9.19
CA PRO A 123 8.03 -12.29 -8.52
C PRO A 123 8.28 -11.04 -7.67
N VAL A 124 8.81 -11.23 -6.47
CA VAL A 124 9.22 -10.15 -5.56
C VAL A 124 10.74 -9.99 -5.68
N ASP A 125 11.18 -8.89 -6.31
CA ASP A 125 12.60 -8.64 -6.60
C ASP A 125 13.38 -8.23 -5.35
N HIS A 126 12.73 -7.52 -4.44
CA HIS A 126 13.31 -7.07 -3.16
C HIS A 126 12.45 -7.53 -1.98
N PRO A 127 12.60 -8.79 -1.50
CA PRO A 127 11.94 -9.23 -0.29
C PRO A 127 12.53 -8.51 0.93
N LEU A 128 11.68 -7.80 1.67
CA LEU A 128 12.06 -7.12 2.91
C LEU A 128 11.95 -8.07 4.10
N HIS A 129 12.83 -7.88 5.07
CA HIS A 129 12.96 -8.75 6.25
C HIS A 129 12.99 -7.92 7.53
N GLY A 130 12.51 -8.52 8.62
CA GLY A 130 12.58 -7.91 9.95
C GLY A 130 11.67 -6.70 10.11
N LEU A 131 11.89 -5.93 11.16
CA LEU A 131 10.92 -4.90 11.60
C LEU A 131 11.02 -3.58 10.83
N ARG A 132 12.18 -3.26 10.25
CA ARG A 132 12.41 -1.97 9.59
C ARG A 132 13.55 -2.07 8.58
N GLN A 133 13.31 -1.52 7.39
CA GLN A 133 14.33 -1.34 6.36
C GLN A 133 14.15 0.03 5.67
N THR A 134 15.19 0.49 5.02
CA THR A 134 15.17 1.77 4.30
C THR A 134 15.55 1.54 2.83
N LEU A 135 14.71 2.01 1.93
CA LEU A 135 14.95 2.09 0.51
C LEU A 135 15.36 3.51 0.16
N SER A 136 16.11 3.68 -0.93
CA SER A 136 16.46 4.99 -1.46
C SER A 136 15.68 5.26 -2.74
N LEU A 137 14.99 6.39 -2.82
CA LEU A 137 14.31 6.88 -4.01
C LEU A 137 14.83 8.28 -4.32
N GLY A 138 15.57 8.43 -5.43
CA GLY A 138 16.22 9.71 -5.76
C GLY A 138 17.13 10.26 -4.67
N GLY A 139 17.78 9.39 -3.87
CA GLY A 139 18.61 9.77 -2.73
C GLY A 139 17.84 10.10 -1.45
N ARG A 140 16.50 10.07 -1.46
CA ARG A 140 15.65 10.26 -0.28
C ARG A 140 15.19 8.92 0.29
N ALA A 141 14.93 8.89 1.59
CA ALA A 141 14.58 7.66 2.29
C ALA A 141 13.08 7.33 2.19
N ILE A 142 12.76 6.09 1.86
CA ILE A 142 11.48 5.45 2.14
C ILE A 142 11.73 4.42 3.23
N THR A 143 11.13 4.59 4.40
CA THR A 143 11.26 3.62 5.49
C THR A 143 10.11 2.63 5.43
N ALA A 144 10.41 1.37 5.15
CA ALA A 144 9.47 0.27 5.27
C ALA A 144 9.45 -0.24 6.71
N LEU A 145 8.25 -0.35 7.27
CA LEU A 145 7.97 -0.82 8.63
C LEU A 145 7.11 -2.07 8.55
N HIS A 146 7.57 -3.17 9.10
CA HIS A 146 6.77 -4.39 9.20
C HIS A 146 5.70 -4.22 10.27
N ILE A 147 4.45 -4.26 9.87
CA ILE A 147 3.24 -4.08 10.69
C ILE A 147 2.32 -5.30 10.57
N PRO A 148 2.78 -6.51 10.95
CA PRO A 148 2.01 -7.73 10.76
C PRO A 148 0.70 -7.69 11.52
N GLY A 149 -0.25 -8.49 11.08
CA GLY A 149 -1.51 -8.71 11.76
C GLY A 149 -2.70 -8.81 10.83
N HIS A 150 -2.89 -7.90 9.90
CA HIS A 150 -3.87 -8.03 8.82
C HIS A 150 -3.46 -9.13 7.84
N SER A 151 -2.23 -9.07 7.33
CA SER A 151 -1.50 -10.19 6.72
C SER A 151 -0.22 -10.47 7.49
N PRO A 152 0.45 -11.62 7.27
CA PRO A 152 1.75 -11.91 7.89
C PRO A 152 2.84 -10.91 7.53
N GLY A 153 2.83 -10.43 6.28
CA GLY A 153 3.84 -9.55 5.71
C GLY A 153 3.43 -8.10 5.56
N SER A 154 2.35 -7.65 6.22
CA SER A 154 1.89 -6.26 6.10
C SER A 154 3.00 -5.25 6.37
N LEU A 155 3.18 -4.30 5.46
CA LEU A 155 4.15 -3.21 5.51
C LEU A 155 3.44 -1.85 5.57
N ALA A 156 4.05 -0.91 6.27
CA ALA A 156 3.76 0.50 6.10
C ALA A 156 5.01 1.21 5.55
N TYR A 157 4.82 2.17 4.65
CA TYR A 157 5.91 2.97 4.10
C TYR A 157 5.82 4.38 4.64
N LEU A 158 6.90 4.84 5.28
CA LEU A 158 7.01 6.17 5.86
C LEU A 158 7.97 7.03 5.04
N VAL A 159 7.53 8.22 4.67
CA VAL A 159 8.32 9.22 3.96
C VAL A 159 8.17 10.61 4.60
N GLU A 160 9.10 11.48 4.31
CA GLU A 160 8.97 12.90 4.58
C GLU A 160 8.69 13.65 3.28
N SER A 161 7.72 14.57 3.28
CA SER A 161 7.44 15.48 2.17
C SER A 161 6.93 16.80 2.73
N GLU A 162 7.51 17.91 2.27
CA GLU A 162 7.14 19.26 2.72
C GLU A 162 7.19 19.43 4.26
N GLY A 163 8.18 18.80 4.91
CA GLY A 163 8.34 18.83 6.36
C GLY A 163 7.30 18.04 7.15
N LYS A 164 6.53 17.17 6.48
CA LYS A 164 5.51 16.31 7.08
C LYS A 164 5.92 14.85 7.00
N GLN A 165 5.65 14.12 8.08
CA GLN A 165 5.76 12.67 8.10
C GLN A 165 4.46 12.05 7.53
N ILE A 166 4.57 11.36 6.40
CA ILE A 166 3.47 10.73 5.68
C ILE A 166 3.67 9.23 5.70
N ILE A 167 2.64 8.51 6.14
CA ILE A 167 2.68 7.06 6.20
C ILE A 167 1.59 6.46 5.31
N PHE A 168 1.99 5.51 4.48
CA PHE A 168 1.12 4.63 3.73
C PHE A 168 0.99 3.34 4.54
N ALA A 169 -0.10 3.21 5.27
CA ALA A 169 -0.39 2.05 6.09
C ALA A 169 -1.80 1.59 5.75
N GLN A 170 -1.86 0.65 4.82
CA GLN A 170 -3.13 0.20 4.27
C GLN A 170 -3.68 -0.95 5.10
N ASP A 171 -5.00 -1.06 5.11
CA ASP A 171 -5.78 -2.07 5.83
C ASP A 171 -5.49 -2.16 7.34
N VAL A 172 -5.10 -1.01 7.91
CA VAL A 172 -5.01 -0.88 9.37
C VAL A 172 -6.37 -0.92 10.07
N HIS A 173 -7.46 -0.93 9.31
CA HIS A 173 -8.83 -1.13 9.81
C HIS A 173 -9.24 -2.62 9.89
N GLY A 174 -8.47 -3.53 9.32
CA GLY A 174 -8.83 -4.94 9.09
C GLY A 174 -9.45 -5.17 7.70
N PRO A 175 -10.22 -6.26 7.48
CA PRO A 175 -10.65 -7.27 8.46
C PRO A 175 -9.53 -8.19 8.95
N LEU A 176 -9.82 -8.97 10.00
CA LEU A 176 -8.94 -10.05 10.45
C LEU A 176 -9.63 -11.40 10.23
N ASP A 177 -9.00 -12.27 9.45
CA ASP A 177 -9.39 -13.66 9.28
C ASP A 177 -8.16 -14.57 9.48
N PRO A 178 -8.01 -15.22 10.66
CA PRO A 178 -6.85 -16.05 10.94
C PRO A 178 -6.73 -17.29 10.05
N VAL A 179 -7.82 -17.74 9.46
CA VAL A 179 -7.84 -18.93 8.61
C VAL A 179 -7.47 -18.58 7.17
N ARG A 180 -8.23 -17.65 6.57
CA ARG A 180 -8.06 -17.30 5.15
C ARG A 180 -6.92 -16.32 4.92
N LEU A 181 -6.93 -15.18 5.61
CA LEU A 181 -5.93 -14.11 5.41
C LEU A 181 -4.66 -14.32 6.23
N ARG A 182 -4.57 -15.41 7.01
CA ARG A 182 -3.47 -15.65 7.96
C ARG A 182 -3.25 -14.52 8.96
N SER A 183 -4.34 -13.80 9.27
CA SER A 183 -4.29 -12.67 10.19
C SER A 183 -3.93 -13.09 11.62
N ASN A 184 -3.26 -12.21 12.35
CA ASN A 184 -2.92 -12.39 13.76
C ASN A 184 -3.34 -11.16 14.58
N ARG A 185 -4.34 -11.33 15.45
CA ARG A 185 -4.88 -10.22 16.25
C ARG A 185 -3.85 -9.63 17.21
N THR A 186 -2.98 -10.43 17.81
CA THR A 186 -1.96 -9.94 18.74
C THR A 186 -0.95 -9.05 18.03
N ASP A 187 -0.46 -9.50 16.87
CA ASP A 187 0.47 -8.73 16.05
C ASP A 187 -0.19 -7.45 15.50
N TYR A 188 -1.48 -7.56 15.12
CA TYR A 188 -2.25 -6.42 14.63
C TYR A 188 -2.36 -5.31 15.69
N LEU A 189 -2.73 -5.65 16.93
CA LEU A 189 -2.81 -4.68 18.02
C LEU A 189 -1.45 -4.02 18.29
N ALA A 190 -0.38 -4.81 18.35
CA ALA A 190 0.98 -4.31 18.54
C ALA A 190 1.43 -3.40 17.39
N SER A 191 0.99 -3.71 16.15
CA SER A 191 1.28 -2.90 14.98
C SER A 191 0.56 -1.55 15.03
N LEU A 192 -0.72 -1.52 15.43
CA LEU A 192 -1.46 -0.27 15.60
C LEU A 192 -0.85 0.63 16.69
N GLU A 193 -0.40 0.05 17.81
CA GLU A 193 0.30 0.80 18.87
C GLU A 193 1.61 1.41 18.36
N ARG A 194 2.38 0.65 17.55
CA ARG A 194 3.60 1.17 16.93
C ARG A 194 3.30 2.31 15.95
N LEU A 195 2.24 2.21 15.14
CA LEU A 195 1.80 3.27 14.24
C LEU A 195 1.40 4.54 15.00
N LEU A 196 0.69 4.41 16.12
CA LEU A 196 0.37 5.55 17.01
C LEU A 196 1.63 6.24 17.54
N ALA A 197 2.63 5.45 17.97
CA ALA A 197 3.88 5.98 18.51
C ALA A 197 4.70 6.79 17.48
N LEU A 198 4.51 6.56 16.17
CA LEU A 198 5.16 7.35 15.11
C LEU A 198 4.67 8.79 15.07
N ASN A 199 3.44 9.07 15.53
CA ASN A 199 2.84 10.40 15.58
C ASN A 199 2.93 11.15 14.22
N THR A 200 2.56 10.48 13.14
CA THR A 200 2.65 10.95 11.76
C THR A 200 1.64 12.07 11.46
N ASP A 201 1.99 12.96 10.53
CA ASP A 201 1.16 14.09 10.14
C ASP A 201 0.02 13.69 9.21
N ILE A 202 0.27 12.69 8.35
CA ILE A 202 -0.70 12.19 7.36
C ILE A 202 -0.64 10.66 7.32
N LEU A 203 -1.82 10.03 7.35
CA LEU A 203 -2.00 8.61 7.07
C LEU A 203 -2.76 8.46 5.73
N CYS A 204 -2.16 7.73 4.81
CA CYS A 204 -2.73 7.30 3.54
C CYS A 204 -3.20 5.85 3.71
N GLU A 205 -4.50 5.66 3.82
CA GLU A 205 -5.14 4.37 4.09
C GLU A 205 -5.77 3.79 2.82
N GLY A 206 -5.97 2.47 2.76
CA GLY A 206 -6.40 1.76 1.56
C GLY A 206 -7.84 2.03 1.13
N HIS A 207 -8.78 2.10 2.08
CA HIS A 207 -10.22 2.16 1.80
C HIS A 207 -10.93 3.36 2.43
N TYR A 208 -10.40 3.88 3.53
CA TYR A 208 -11.03 4.97 4.29
C TYR A 208 -10.48 6.35 3.97
N GLY A 209 -9.51 6.42 3.04
CA GLY A 209 -8.99 7.66 2.49
C GLY A 209 -7.79 8.25 3.24
N ILE A 210 -7.64 9.57 3.17
CA ILE A 210 -6.45 10.27 3.63
C ILE A 210 -6.77 11.06 4.90
N PHE A 211 -6.13 10.68 6.00
CA PHE A 211 -6.29 11.34 7.29
C PHE A 211 -5.19 12.38 7.48
N ARG A 212 -5.60 13.64 7.60
CA ARG A 212 -4.69 14.78 7.69
C ARG A 212 -4.69 15.33 9.11
N SER A 213 -3.52 15.60 9.65
CA SER A 213 -3.14 16.03 11.01
C SER A 213 -3.03 14.88 12.04
N LYS A 214 -2.03 15.00 12.90
CA LYS A 214 -1.72 14.03 13.96
C LYS A 214 -2.93 13.62 14.82
N PRO A 215 -3.79 14.56 15.29
CA PRO A 215 -4.96 14.16 16.07
C PRO A 215 -6.00 13.36 15.28
N VAL A 216 -6.12 13.59 13.96
CA VAL A 216 -7.05 12.88 13.10
C VAL A 216 -6.53 11.48 12.81
N VAL A 217 -5.24 11.33 12.51
CA VAL A 217 -4.56 10.05 12.36
C VAL A 217 -4.69 9.21 13.63
N ALA A 218 -4.35 9.79 14.79
CA ALA A 218 -4.45 9.09 16.05
C ALA A 218 -5.88 8.62 16.37
N ARG A 219 -6.90 9.45 16.10
CA ARG A 219 -8.31 9.05 16.28
C ARG A 219 -8.71 7.87 15.42
N PHE A 220 -8.29 7.86 14.16
CA PHE A 220 -8.58 6.75 13.27
C PHE A 220 -7.94 5.46 13.77
N ILE A 221 -6.63 5.48 14.09
CA ILE A 221 -5.94 4.29 14.59
C ILE A 221 -6.53 3.83 15.93
N HIS A 222 -6.90 4.74 16.83
CA HIS A 222 -7.62 4.38 18.08
C HIS A 222 -8.98 3.73 17.79
N SER A 223 -9.71 4.16 16.76
CA SER A 223 -10.97 3.50 16.38
C SER A 223 -10.74 2.05 15.92
N CYS A 224 -9.66 1.80 15.18
CA CYS A 224 -9.26 0.44 14.76
C CYS A 224 -8.88 -0.43 15.99
N LEU A 225 -8.09 0.12 16.93
CA LEU A 225 -7.75 -0.56 18.18
C LEU A 225 -9.00 -0.95 18.97
N ASN A 226 -9.92 0.00 19.16
CA ASN A 226 -11.15 -0.25 19.90
C ASN A 226 -12.03 -1.30 19.22
N ALA A 227 -12.16 -1.25 17.90
CA ALA A 227 -12.89 -2.26 17.12
C ALA A 227 -12.28 -3.65 17.28
N ALA A 228 -10.95 -3.75 17.27
CA ALA A 228 -10.26 -5.02 17.44
C ALA A 228 -10.29 -5.56 18.87
N LEU A 229 -10.38 -4.71 19.89
CA LEU A 229 -10.49 -5.15 21.29
C LEU A 229 -11.87 -5.72 21.61
N GLY A 230 -12.89 -5.33 20.86
CA GLY A 230 -14.29 -5.71 21.09
C GLY A 230 -14.92 -4.92 22.26
N PRO A 231 -16.21 -5.05 22.44
CA PRO A 231 -16.90 -4.45 23.58
C PRO A 231 -16.52 -5.11 24.91
#